data_32e319f20738c29af84bde1115d6cc8a
#
_entry.id   32e319f20738c29af84bde1115d6cc8a
#
_cell.length_a   1.000
_cell.length_b   1.000
_cell.length_c   1.000
_cell.angle_alpha   90.00
_cell.angle_beta   90.00
_cell.angle_gamma   90.00
#
_symmetry.space_group_name_H-M   'P 1'
#
loop_
_entity.id
_entity.type
_entity.pdbx_description
1 polymer ?
#
loop_
_entity_poly.entity_id
_entity_poly.type
_entity_poly.pdbx_seq_one_letter_code
_entity_poly.pdbx_strand_id
1 'polypeptide(L)'
;MSRRRRRYFNSKKSPPADFWWVFIVLLLIVVALMPITLKNSIAGPFTLSIFGVLFMIGGILTVKHFGDRQKVYIVPKMSKMAKRRARKIQKNFKDSILAEYLKMGVSTRYGIALPGVSVWVADDLDSGSVYIENLGAYGKLENSQVLASLSGILPSPYEVVISDMVKGGAFVRFGFEDAETSHRFIVKNNDLRPFVSDDVHSLRLADDLVWNARKVPHASIIGRTGSGKTMFTGGYLANLASLQGWEVIYSSAKPDRFTKKFDGPTTPEQVTIKAEQLVEIMQERLTQIQAVGVDDYGDIEGMNDIVFFIDEIGHLNALLSDNKKLKIRFENAMKSLSFTGRSAGIHLIGVSQFATIEAFFPSAVRGNMKDCVIMLGGSANSGEERKFLIPGYSDFAQRSYSLGEGVALVLGAGKKWEKPHYFATPFFES
;
A
#
# COMPACT_ATOMS: atom_id res chain seq x y z
N MET A 1 -17.29 -14.21 6.28
CA MET A 1 -16.59 -14.65 7.51
C MET A 1 -16.94 -16.11 7.75
N SER A 2 -15.94 -16.97 7.92
CA SER A 2 -16.11 -18.34 8.41
C SER A 2 -15.85 -18.35 9.93
N ARG A 3 -16.47 -19.28 10.63
CA ARG A 3 -16.28 -19.45 12.09
C ARG A 3 -15.76 -20.85 12.35
N ARG A 4 -14.66 -20.95 13.13
CA ARG A 4 -14.07 -22.22 13.57
C ARG A 4 -14.05 -22.26 15.09
N ARG A 5 -13.91 -23.43 15.69
CA ARG A 5 -13.70 -23.58 17.14
C ARG A 5 -12.44 -22.82 17.53
N ARG A 6 -12.51 -22.00 18.61
CA ARG A 6 -11.35 -21.26 19.09
C ARG A 6 -10.31 -22.20 19.68
N ARG A 7 -9.05 -21.99 19.34
CA ARG A 7 -7.92 -22.70 19.93
C ARG A 7 -7.41 -21.92 21.13
N TYR A 8 -6.91 -22.64 22.12
CA TYR A 8 -6.32 -22.07 23.32
C TYR A 8 -4.92 -22.63 23.52
N PHE A 9 -3.96 -21.77 23.85
CA PHE A 9 -2.60 -22.15 24.20
C PHE A 9 -2.46 -22.21 25.71
N ASN A 10 -1.67 -23.18 26.23
CA ASN A 10 -1.51 -23.45 27.68
C ASN A 10 -2.84 -23.60 28.44
N SER A 11 -3.78 -24.32 27.87
CA SER A 11 -5.08 -24.56 28.47
C SER A 11 -4.94 -25.43 29.73
N LYS A 12 -5.15 -24.84 30.92
CA LYS A 12 -5.20 -25.56 32.24
C LYS A 12 -6.57 -26.19 32.51
N LYS A 13 -7.59 -25.81 31.73
CA LYS A 13 -8.96 -26.37 31.84
C LYS A 13 -9.41 -26.71 30.43
N SER A 14 -9.98 -27.90 30.26
CA SER A 14 -10.60 -28.26 28.98
C SER A 14 -11.60 -27.17 28.59
N PRO A 15 -11.48 -26.56 27.40
CA PRO A 15 -12.56 -25.73 26.88
C PRO A 15 -13.82 -26.60 26.88
N PRO A 16 -15.02 -26.02 27.06
CA PRO A 16 -16.25 -26.82 27.12
C PRO A 16 -16.25 -27.80 25.93
N ALA A 17 -16.08 -29.06 26.28
CA ALA A 17 -16.20 -30.15 25.31
C ALA A 17 -17.58 -30.05 24.65
N ASP A 18 -17.72 -30.61 23.49
CA ASP A 18 -18.98 -30.59 22.77
C ASP A 18 -20.08 -31.20 23.62
N PHE A 19 -20.63 -30.41 24.52
CA PHE A 19 -21.79 -30.79 25.32
C PHE A 19 -23.04 -31.08 24.48
N TRP A 20 -22.96 -30.89 23.19
CA TRP A 20 -24.03 -31.23 22.27
C TRP A 20 -24.41 -32.71 22.35
N TRP A 21 -23.44 -33.61 22.44
CA TRP A 21 -23.72 -35.04 22.62
C TRP A 21 -24.40 -35.31 23.96
N VAL A 22 -23.97 -34.67 25.05
CA VAL A 22 -24.64 -34.78 26.34
C VAL A 22 -26.04 -34.19 26.30
N PHE A 23 -26.21 -33.04 25.63
CA PHE A 23 -27.51 -32.40 25.41
C PHE A 23 -28.44 -33.28 24.55
N ILE A 24 -27.93 -33.84 23.45
CA ILE A 24 -28.70 -34.76 22.57
C ILE A 24 -29.07 -36.01 23.32
N VAL A 25 -28.17 -36.59 24.10
CA VAL A 25 -28.45 -37.79 24.92
C VAL A 25 -29.49 -37.47 26.00
N LEU A 26 -29.36 -36.34 26.70
CA LEU A 26 -30.37 -35.90 27.67
C LEU A 26 -31.71 -35.59 27.01
N LEU A 27 -31.74 -34.99 25.83
CA LEU A 27 -32.96 -34.75 25.05
C LEU A 27 -33.62 -36.05 24.64
N LEU A 28 -32.84 -37.05 24.21
CA LEU A 28 -33.35 -38.38 23.83
C LEU A 28 -33.90 -39.14 25.04
N ILE A 29 -33.25 -39.04 26.20
CA ILE A 29 -33.74 -39.64 27.47
C ILE A 29 -35.07 -39.00 27.88
N VAL A 30 -35.16 -37.66 27.80
CA VAL A 30 -36.41 -36.95 28.14
C VAL A 30 -37.54 -37.27 27.16
N VAL A 31 -37.26 -37.36 25.85
CA VAL A 31 -38.26 -37.78 24.83
C VAL A 31 -38.68 -39.21 25.06
N ALA A 32 -37.78 -40.12 25.43
CA ALA A 32 -38.10 -41.50 25.73
C ALA A 32 -38.94 -41.68 27.01
N LEU A 33 -38.77 -40.82 28.01
CA LEU A 33 -39.56 -40.84 29.25
C LEU A 33 -40.90 -40.12 29.14
N MET A 34 -41.12 -39.29 28.10
CA MET A 34 -42.31 -38.47 27.91
C MET A 34 -43.62 -39.28 27.86
N PRO A 35 -43.72 -40.47 27.20
CA PRO A 35 -44.95 -41.28 27.18
C PRO A 35 -45.30 -41.86 28.54
N ILE A 36 -44.32 -42.14 29.39
CA ILE A 36 -44.50 -42.73 30.73
C ILE A 36 -45.07 -41.68 31.72
N THR A 37 -44.63 -40.42 31.57
CA THR A 37 -45.01 -39.33 32.47
C THR A 37 -46.34 -38.66 32.12
N LEU A 38 -46.72 -38.66 30.83
CA LEU A 38 -48.04 -38.15 30.38
C LEU A 38 -49.24 -39.00 30.81
N LYS A 39 -49.01 -40.23 31.23
CA LYS A 39 -50.07 -41.10 31.76
C LYS A 39 -50.50 -40.80 33.20
N ASN A 40 -49.68 -40.04 33.96
CA ASN A 40 -49.95 -39.66 35.33
C ASN A 40 -50.24 -38.17 35.45
N SER A 41 -51.43 -37.78 35.86
CA SER A 41 -51.89 -36.37 35.95
C SER A 41 -51.10 -35.47 36.89
N ILE A 42 -50.32 -36.01 37.80
CA ILE A 42 -49.48 -35.23 38.74
C ILE A 42 -48.04 -34.99 38.22
N ALA A 43 -47.58 -35.84 37.32
CA ALA A 43 -46.20 -35.75 36.77
C ALA A 43 -46.05 -34.75 35.60
N GLY A 44 -47.15 -34.36 34.94
CA GLY A 44 -47.14 -33.47 33.77
C GLY A 44 -46.49 -32.10 34.01
N PRO A 45 -46.87 -31.35 35.08
CA PRO A 45 -46.26 -30.02 35.36
C PRO A 45 -44.80 -30.12 35.75
N PHE A 46 -44.35 -31.18 36.41
CA PHE A 46 -42.96 -31.42 36.81
C PHE A 46 -42.06 -31.66 35.58
N THR A 47 -42.55 -32.44 34.63
CA THR A 47 -41.80 -32.69 33.38
C THR A 47 -41.70 -31.48 32.51
N LEU A 48 -42.72 -30.64 32.38
CA LEU A 48 -42.68 -29.37 31.69
C LEU A 48 -41.61 -28.38 32.27
N SER A 49 -41.53 -28.34 33.61
CA SER A 49 -40.56 -27.52 34.31
C SER A 49 -39.13 -27.99 34.07
N ILE A 50 -38.87 -29.30 34.07
CA ILE A 50 -37.55 -29.88 33.72
C ILE A 50 -37.20 -29.58 32.25
N PHE A 51 -38.15 -29.68 31.33
CA PHE A 51 -37.97 -29.29 29.93
C PHE A 51 -37.60 -27.81 29.74
N GLY A 52 -38.26 -26.91 30.45
CA GLY A 52 -37.96 -25.49 30.44
C GLY A 52 -36.55 -25.18 30.92
N VAL A 53 -36.11 -25.83 32.00
CA VAL A 53 -34.76 -25.67 32.54
C VAL A 53 -33.70 -26.22 31.59
N LEU A 54 -33.93 -27.40 30.99
CA LEU A 54 -33.03 -27.99 30.00
C LEU A 54 -32.92 -27.16 28.74
N PHE A 55 -34.03 -26.57 28.28
CA PHE A 55 -34.07 -25.67 27.11
C PHE A 55 -33.31 -24.37 27.40
N MET A 56 -33.47 -23.78 28.58
CA MET A 56 -32.69 -22.60 29.02
C MET A 56 -31.18 -22.91 29.14
N ILE A 57 -30.81 -24.04 29.73
CA ILE A 57 -29.40 -24.48 29.84
C ILE A 57 -28.82 -24.69 28.43
N GLY A 58 -29.58 -25.36 27.54
CA GLY A 58 -29.20 -25.56 26.15
C GLY A 58 -29.04 -24.24 25.38
N GLY A 59 -29.94 -23.29 25.59
CA GLY A 59 -29.88 -21.96 25.03
C GLY A 59 -28.64 -21.18 25.49
N ILE A 60 -28.35 -21.20 26.80
CA ILE A 60 -27.17 -20.55 27.39
C ILE A 60 -25.87 -21.22 26.89
N LEU A 61 -25.83 -22.52 26.78
CA LEU A 61 -24.67 -23.25 26.23
C LEU A 61 -24.48 -22.97 24.75
N THR A 62 -25.56 -22.86 23.99
CA THR A 62 -25.53 -22.50 22.57
C THR A 62 -25.00 -21.08 22.37
N VAL A 63 -25.49 -20.10 23.12
CA VAL A 63 -25.00 -18.71 23.08
C VAL A 63 -23.51 -18.64 23.47
N LYS A 64 -23.08 -19.33 24.52
CA LYS A 64 -21.66 -19.43 24.90
C LYS A 64 -20.81 -20.10 23.82
N HIS A 65 -21.31 -21.14 23.19
CA HIS A 65 -20.60 -21.87 22.13
C HIS A 65 -20.46 -21.02 20.86
N PHE A 66 -21.48 -20.25 20.47
CA PHE A 66 -21.43 -19.34 19.34
C PHE A 66 -20.57 -18.10 19.59
N GLY A 67 -20.50 -17.62 20.85
CA GLY A 67 -19.67 -16.45 21.22
C GLY A 67 -18.16 -16.68 21.17
N ASP A 68 -17.70 -17.92 21.31
CA ASP A 68 -16.28 -18.26 21.51
C ASP A 68 -15.63 -18.90 20.27
N ARG A 69 -16.08 -18.54 19.07
CA ARG A 69 -15.53 -19.05 17.80
C ARG A 69 -14.51 -18.10 17.21
N GLN A 70 -13.39 -18.64 16.73
CA GLN A 70 -12.43 -17.91 15.90
C GLN A 70 -13.12 -17.39 14.64
N LYS A 71 -12.93 -16.12 14.35
CA LYS A 71 -13.29 -15.55 13.05
C LYS A 71 -12.16 -15.85 12.06
N VAL A 72 -12.50 -16.35 10.89
CA VAL A 72 -11.55 -16.68 9.84
C VAL A 72 -11.89 -15.83 8.62
N TYR A 73 -10.91 -15.12 8.09
CA TYR A 73 -11.09 -14.31 6.89
C TYR A 73 -11.31 -15.22 5.67
N ILE A 74 -12.33 -14.94 4.86
CA ILE A 74 -12.55 -15.67 3.61
C ILE A 74 -11.68 -15.02 2.55
N VAL A 75 -10.62 -15.70 2.19
CA VAL A 75 -9.68 -15.25 1.16
C VAL A 75 -10.25 -15.46 -0.26
N PRO A 76 -9.82 -14.65 -1.26
CA PRO A 76 -10.17 -14.85 -2.66
C PRO A 76 -9.79 -16.25 -3.16
N LYS A 77 -10.37 -16.64 -4.32
CA LYS A 77 -9.96 -17.89 -4.99
C LYS A 77 -8.47 -17.81 -5.35
N MET A 78 -7.80 -18.93 -5.25
CA MET A 78 -6.38 -19.10 -5.56
C MET A 78 -6.21 -20.30 -6.48
N SER A 79 -5.18 -20.25 -7.34
CA SER A 79 -4.70 -21.38 -8.12
C SER A 79 -4.28 -22.56 -7.21
N LYS A 80 -4.07 -23.72 -7.81
CA LYS A 80 -3.62 -24.93 -7.08
C LYS A 80 -2.26 -24.70 -6.40
N MET A 81 -1.35 -23.99 -7.09
CA MET A 81 0.00 -23.68 -6.61
C MET A 81 -0.06 -22.64 -5.48
N ALA A 82 -0.74 -21.53 -5.67
CA ALA A 82 -0.94 -20.49 -4.67
C ALA A 82 -1.57 -21.05 -3.39
N LYS A 83 -2.57 -21.92 -3.51
CA LYS A 83 -3.22 -22.59 -2.37
C LYS A 83 -2.27 -23.52 -1.61
N ARG A 84 -1.35 -24.22 -2.30
CA ARG A 84 -0.32 -25.05 -1.66
C ARG A 84 0.68 -24.17 -0.90
N ARG A 85 1.12 -23.07 -1.52
CA ARG A 85 2.04 -22.11 -0.91
C ARG A 85 1.40 -21.45 0.32
N ALA A 86 0.16 -20.95 0.21
CA ALA A 86 -0.60 -20.38 1.32
C ALA A 86 -0.73 -21.34 2.51
N ARG A 87 -1.01 -22.62 2.27
CA ARG A 87 -1.07 -23.64 3.33
C ARG A 87 0.29 -23.87 4.00
N LYS A 88 1.39 -23.83 3.24
CA LYS A 88 2.75 -23.95 3.78
C LYS A 88 3.06 -22.78 4.69
N ILE A 89 2.76 -21.56 4.26
CA ILE A 89 2.94 -20.34 5.06
C ILE A 89 2.06 -20.40 6.31
N GLN A 90 0.78 -20.78 6.19
CA GLN A 90 -0.15 -20.84 7.32
C GLN A 90 0.31 -21.80 8.42
N LYS A 91 1.03 -22.88 8.08
CA LYS A 91 1.57 -23.83 9.06
C LYS A 91 2.66 -23.23 9.95
N ASN A 92 3.33 -22.17 9.50
CA ASN A 92 4.36 -21.49 10.26
C ASN A 92 3.76 -20.70 11.44
N PHE A 93 2.48 -20.31 11.36
CA PHE A 93 1.76 -19.64 12.44
C PHE A 93 1.29 -20.64 13.49
N LYS A 94 2.26 -21.26 14.19
CA LYS A 94 2.01 -22.20 15.29
C LYS A 94 1.40 -21.49 16.50
N ASP A 95 0.72 -22.24 17.34
CA ASP A 95 0.02 -21.70 18.53
C ASP A 95 0.98 -20.98 19.50
N SER A 96 2.18 -21.52 19.73
CA SER A 96 3.23 -20.85 20.53
C SER A 96 3.70 -19.53 19.91
N ILE A 97 3.87 -19.49 18.58
CA ILE A 97 4.26 -18.26 17.87
C ILE A 97 3.20 -17.19 18.04
N LEU A 98 1.91 -17.52 17.87
CA LEU A 98 0.81 -16.58 18.04
C LEU A 98 0.65 -16.11 19.50
N ALA A 99 0.86 -17.00 20.48
CA ALA A 99 0.66 -16.70 21.90
C ALA A 99 1.83 -15.96 22.54
N GLU A 100 3.05 -16.46 22.34
CA GLU A 100 4.25 -16.04 23.08
C GLU A 100 5.12 -15.07 22.29
N TYR A 101 5.39 -15.40 21.03
CA TYR A 101 6.29 -14.60 20.20
C TYR A 101 5.61 -13.33 19.68
N LEU A 102 4.47 -13.47 19.01
CA LEU A 102 3.71 -12.33 18.49
C LEU A 102 2.80 -11.68 19.51
N LYS A 103 2.52 -12.36 20.64
CA LYS A 103 1.62 -11.90 21.72
C LYS A 103 0.23 -11.46 21.21
N MET A 104 -0.29 -12.14 20.18
CA MET A 104 -1.57 -11.83 19.54
C MET A 104 -2.76 -12.53 20.21
N GLY A 105 -2.52 -13.36 21.21
CA GLY A 105 -3.56 -14.02 21.98
C GLY A 105 -4.08 -13.15 23.14
N VAL A 106 -5.28 -13.48 23.61
CA VAL A 106 -5.92 -12.85 24.77
C VAL A 106 -6.02 -13.84 25.92
N SER A 107 -5.56 -13.44 27.09
CA SER A 107 -5.66 -14.28 28.29
C SER A 107 -7.12 -14.46 28.72
N THR A 108 -7.52 -15.70 28.95
CA THR A 108 -8.85 -16.09 29.39
C THR A 108 -8.77 -17.10 30.51
N ARG A 109 -9.91 -17.42 31.16
CA ARG A 109 -9.98 -18.49 32.16
C ARG A 109 -9.62 -19.88 31.62
N TYR A 110 -9.61 -20.08 30.29
CA TYR A 110 -9.28 -21.35 29.63
C TYR A 110 -7.85 -21.40 29.10
N GLY A 111 -7.04 -20.36 29.29
CA GLY A 111 -5.74 -20.18 28.69
C GLY A 111 -5.72 -18.99 27.74
N ILE A 112 -4.68 -18.92 26.90
CA ILE A 112 -4.55 -17.83 25.93
C ILE A 112 -5.39 -18.17 24.69
N ALA A 113 -6.48 -17.43 24.47
CA ALA A 113 -7.32 -17.53 23.29
C ALA A 113 -6.54 -17.06 22.07
N LEU A 114 -6.45 -17.89 21.04
CA LEU A 114 -5.67 -17.60 19.83
C LEU A 114 -6.54 -16.99 18.74
N PRO A 115 -5.98 -16.04 17.93
CA PRO A 115 -6.66 -15.47 16.80
C PRO A 115 -6.79 -16.48 15.65
N GLY A 116 -7.81 -16.28 14.80
CA GLY A 116 -7.92 -16.98 13.52
C GLY A 116 -6.90 -16.40 12.54
N VAL A 117 -6.21 -17.27 11.78
CA VAL A 117 -5.24 -16.90 10.75
C VAL A 117 -5.68 -17.44 9.40
N SER A 118 -5.64 -16.61 8.37
CA SER A 118 -5.84 -16.99 6.98
C SER A 118 -4.72 -16.42 6.12
N VAL A 119 -4.30 -17.16 5.11
CA VAL A 119 -3.26 -16.74 4.18
C VAL A 119 -3.79 -16.80 2.76
N TRP A 120 -3.55 -15.75 2.01
CA TRP A 120 -3.77 -15.67 0.58
C TRP A 120 -2.43 -15.42 -0.11
N VAL A 121 -2.24 -16.04 -1.26
CA VAL A 121 -1.04 -15.87 -2.12
C VAL A 121 -1.56 -15.59 -3.53
N ALA A 122 -0.95 -14.65 -4.22
CA ALA A 122 -1.25 -14.35 -5.61
C ALA A 122 -0.87 -15.53 -6.53
N ASP A 123 -1.43 -15.58 -7.72
CA ASP A 123 -1.24 -16.74 -8.62
C ASP A 123 0.17 -16.79 -9.24
N ASP A 124 0.85 -15.64 -9.35
CA ASP A 124 2.27 -15.50 -9.70
C ASP A 124 3.22 -15.97 -8.59
N LEU A 125 2.73 -16.12 -7.36
CA LEU A 125 3.44 -16.45 -6.13
C LEU A 125 4.36 -15.33 -5.58
N ASP A 126 4.41 -14.17 -6.18
CA ASP A 126 5.34 -13.08 -5.81
C ASP A 126 4.82 -12.25 -4.64
N SER A 127 3.51 -12.31 -4.37
CA SER A 127 2.92 -11.54 -3.29
C SER A 127 1.81 -12.31 -2.57
N GLY A 128 1.38 -11.76 -1.42
CA GLY A 128 0.29 -12.35 -0.68
C GLY A 128 -0.13 -11.52 0.54
N SER A 129 -1.00 -12.11 1.35
CA SER A 129 -1.46 -11.47 2.58
C SER A 129 -1.75 -12.49 3.68
N VAL A 130 -1.33 -12.18 4.89
CA VAL A 130 -1.74 -12.89 6.11
C VAL A 130 -2.83 -12.06 6.79
N TYR A 131 -3.96 -12.67 7.06
CA TYR A 131 -5.07 -12.06 7.79
C TYR A 131 -5.16 -12.68 9.16
N ILE A 132 -5.04 -11.85 10.20
CA ILE A 132 -5.09 -12.28 11.60
C ILE A 132 -6.31 -11.64 12.26
N GLU A 133 -7.14 -12.45 12.94
CA GLU A 133 -8.29 -11.96 13.71
C GLU A 133 -7.83 -10.96 14.77
N ASN A 134 -8.45 -9.79 14.80
CA ASN A 134 -8.18 -8.78 15.81
C ASN A 134 -8.96 -9.11 17.10
N LEU A 135 -8.25 -9.51 18.12
CA LEU A 135 -8.80 -9.79 19.46
C LEU A 135 -8.64 -8.61 20.44
N GLY A 136 -8.51 -7.37 19.90
CA GLY A 136 -8.29 -6.16 20.72
C GLY A 136 -6.81 -5.86 20.99
N ALA A 137 -5.89 -6.55 20.31
CA ALA A 137 -4.45 -6.32 20.44
C ALA A 137 -3.87 -5.43 19.32
N TYR A 138 -4.70 -4.63 18.65
CA TYR A 138 -4.35 -3.84 17.45
C TYR A 138 -3.14 -2.93 17.66
N GLY A 139 -3.06 -2.19 18.75
CA GLY A 139 -1.91 -1.31 19.02
C GLY A 139 -0.56 -2.03 19.18
N LYS A 140 -0.59 -3.36 19.36
CA LYS A 140 0.62 -4.20 19.37
C LYS A 140 1.00 -4.67 17.97
N LEU A 141 0.06 -4.67 17.02
CA LEU A 141 0.24 -5.17 15.66
C LEU A 141 0.75 -4.11 14.67
N GLU A 142 0.72 -2.82 15.03
CA GLU A 142 1.20 -1.71 14.20
C GLU A 142 2.70 -1.40 14.38
N ASN A 143 3.36 -2.02 15.32
CA ASN A 143 4.77 -1.73 15.59
C ASN A 143 5.67 -2.34 14.50
N SER A 144 6.66 -1.58 14.02
CA SER A 144 7.68 -2.04 13.06
C SER A 144 8.39 -3.34 13.49
N GLN A 145 8.55 -3.55 14.80
CA GLN A 145 9.07 -4.80 15.35
C GLN A 145 8.16 -6.00 15.06
N VAL A 146 6.84 -5.82 14.99
CA VAL A 146 5.91 -6.89 14.66
C VAL A 146 5.99 -7.23 13.17
N LEU A 147 6.18 -6.24 12.29
CA LEU A 147 6.39 -6.47 10.86
C LEU A 147 7.67 -7.29 10.61
N ALA A 148 8.76 -6.91 11.26
CA ALA A 148 10.02 -7.66 11.18
C ALA A 148 9.88 -9.09 11.73
N SER A 149 9.19 -9.25 12.87
CA SER A 149 8.92 -10.56 13.48
C SER A 149 8.05 -11.44 12.57
N LEU A 150 7.06 -10.87 11.88
CA LEU A 150 6.22 -11.58 10.94
C LEU A 150 7.01 -11.99 9.68
N SER A 151 7.89 -11.13 9.17
CA SER A 151 8.79 -11.47 8.07
C SER A 151 9.66 -12.69 8.41
N GLY A 152 10.17 -12.78 9.65
CA GLY A 152 10.92 -13.94 10.13
C GLY A 152 10.12 -15.26 10.23
N ILE A 153 8.77 -15.19 10.24
CA ILE A 153 7.90 -16.37 10.23
C ILE A 153 7.59 -16.82 8.80
N LEU A 154 7.60 -15.90 7.85
CA LEU A 154 7.41 -16.23 6.44
C LEU A 154 8.59 -17.05 5.90
N PRO A 155 8.36 -17.98 4.98
CA PRO A 155 9.48 -18.65 4.31
C PRO A 155 10.17 -17.66 3.36
N SER A 156 11.51 -17.64 3.34
CA SER A 156 12.28 -16.93 2.31
C SER A 156 11.72 -17.26 0.90
N PRO A 157 11.65 -16.29 -0.02
CA PRO A 157 12.14 -14.92 0.09
C PRO A 157 11.09 -13.86 0.52
N TYR A 158 9.97 -14.26 1.12
CA TYR A 158 8.89 -13.32 1.46
C TYR A 158 9.21 -12.43 2.65
N GLU A 159 8.93 -11.14 2.49
CA GLU A 159 8.98 -10.13 3.54
C GLU A 159 7.64 -9.41 3.68
N VAL A 160 7.27 -9.03 4.90
CA VAL A 160 6.07 -8.22 5.15
C VAL A 160 6.37 -6.78 4.82
N VAL A 161 5.57 -6.21 3.92
CA VAL A 161 5.76 -4.84 3.41
C VAL A 161 4.77 -3.84 4.00
N ILE A 162 3.56 -4.27 4.35
CA ILE A 162 2.50 -3.39 4.79
C ILE A 162 1.56 -4.08 5.78
N SER A 163 0.95 -3.27 6.68
CA SER A 163 -0.17 -3.70 7.52
C SER A 163 -1.34 -2.74 7.40
N ASP A 164 -2.56 -3.27 7.40
CA ASP A 164 -3.78 -2.48 7.43
C ASP A 164 -4.94 -3.25 8.06
N MET A 165 -5.95 -2.50 8.54
CA MET A 165 -7.18 -3.09 9.07
C MET A 165 -8.21 -3.35 7.98
N VAL A 166 -8.86 -4.48 8.05
CA VAL A 166 -9.91 -4.88 7.11
C VAL A 166 -11.18 -5.34 7.82
N LYS A 167 -12.31 -5.26 7.13
CA LYS A 167 -13.63 -5.64 7.67
C LYS A 167 -14.00 -4.89 8.96
N GLY A 168 -13.84 -3.56 8.96
CA GLY A 168 -14.18 -2.72 10.10
C GLY A 168 -13.33 -3.01 11.34
N GLY A 169 -12.04 -3.35 11.16
CA GLY A 169 -11.13 -3.67 12.25
C GLY A 169 -11.22 -5.09 12.80
N ALA A 170 -12.06 -5.96 12.22
CA ALA A 170 -12.19 -7.34 12.68
C ALA A 170 -10.95 -8.20 12.36
N PHE A 171 -10.14 -7.77 11.41
CA PHE A 171 -8.87 -8.43 11.04
C PHE A 171 -7.80 -7.38 10.76
N VAL A 172 -6.56 -7.76 11.04
CA VAL A 172 -5.37 -7.07 10.53
C VAL A 172 -4.84 -7.88 9.35
N ARG A 173 -4.58 -7.20 8.24
CA ARG A 173 -3.92 -7.75 7.06
C ARG A 173 -2.45 -7.36 7.09
N PHE A 174 -1.58 -8.32 6.88
CA PHE A 174 -0.16 -8.12 6.62
C PHE A 174 0.11 -8.54 5.17
N GLY A 175 0.38 -7.56 4.31
CA GLY A 175 0.80 -7.81 2.94
C GLY A 175 2.27 -8.19 2.93
N PHE A 176 2.63 -9.21 2.15
CA PHE A 176 4.01 -9.65 1.95
C PHE A 176 4.32 -9.78 0.46
N GLU A 177 5.58 -9.60 0.13
CA GLU A 177 6.11 -9.73 -1.23
C GLU A 177 7.39 -10.56 -1.22
N ASP A 178 7.69 -11.14 -2.38
CA ASP A 178 8.97 -11.75 -2.65
C ASP A 178 10.05 -10.66 -2.70
N ALA A 179 11.00 -10.73 -1.77
CA ALA A 179 12.04 -9.73 -1.63
C ALA A 179 13.15 -9.86 -2.67
N GLU A 180 13.22 -10.99 -3.38
CA GLU A 180 14.23 -11.29 -4.40
C GLU A 180 13.68 -11.03 -5.82
N THR A 181 12.37 -11.18 -6.03
CA THR A 181 11.75 -10.91 -7.33
C THR A 181 11.65 -9.41 -7.55
N SER A 182 12.31 -8.92 -8.57
CA SER A 182 12.26 -7.54 -9.03
C SER A 182 11.52 -7.44 -10.35
N HIS A 183 10.46 -6.63 -10.39
CA HIS A 183 9.73 -6.29 -11.62
C HIS A 183 10.42 -5.16 -12.42
N ARG A 184 11.72 -4.92 -12.17
CA ARG A 184 12.47 -3.86 -12.82
C ARG A 184 12.71 -4.19 -14.30
N PHE A 185 12.58 -3.18 -15.14
CA PHE A 185 12.95 -3.28 -16.54
C PHE A 185 14.46 -3.40 -16.72
N ILE A 186 14.87 -4.22 -17.68
CA ILE A 186 16.26 -4.29 -18.15
C ILE A 186 16.32 -3.56 -19.49
N VAL A 187 16.96 -2.40 -19.49
CA VAL A 187 17.15 -1.57 -20.69
C VAL A 187 18.44 -2.00 -21.37
N LYS A 188 18.33 -2.64 -22.53
CA LYS A 188 19.48 -3.10 -23.32
C LYS A 188 19.83 -2.06 -24.37
N ASN A 189 21.11 -1.82 -24.59
CA ASN A 189 21.61 -0.89 -25.62
C ASN A 189 20.99 0.52 -25.54
N ASN A 190 20.57 0.98 -24.37
CA ASN A 190 19.83 2.23 -24.15
C ASN A 190 18.55 2.35 -25.00
N ASP A 191 17.96 1.25 -25.47
CA ASP A 191 16.72 1.25 -26.24
C ASP A 191 15.50 1.27 -25.32
N LEU A 192 14.77 2.38 -25.33
CA LEU A 192 13.55 2.58 -24.53
C LEU A 192 12.25 2.31 -25.30
N ARG A 193 12.32 2.06 -26.61
CA ARG A 193 11.11 1.83 -27.44
C ARG A 193 10.24 0.67 -26.93
N PRO A 194 10.78 -0.44 -26.38
CA PRO A 194 9.96 -1.52 -25.83
C PRO A 194 9.13 -1.13 -24.59
N PHE A 195 9.45 0.00 -23.95
CA PHE A 195 8.77 0.48 -22.75
C PHE A 195 7.77 1.59 -23.00
N VAL A 196 7.62 2.04 -24.25
CA VAL A 196 6.57 2.99 -24.65
C VAL A 196 5.20 2.39 -24.37
N SER A 197 4.29 3.19 -23.78
CA SER A 197 2.94 2.76 -23.45
C SER A 197 1.99 2.93 -24.65
N ASP A 198 0.98 2.08 -24.75
CA ASP A 198 -0.12 2.27 -25.72
C ASP A 198 -0.98 3.50 -25.40
N ASP A 199 -1.06 3.87 -24.12
CA ASP A 199 -1.72 5.10 -23.66
C ASP A 199 -0.71 6.25 -23.69
N VAL A 200 -0.96 7.24 -24.55
CA VAL A 200 -0.07 8.40 -24.78
C VAL A 200 0.17 9.23 -23.51
N HIS A 201 -0.76 9.23 -22.56
CA HIS A 201 -0.69 9.95 -21.29
C HIS A 201 -0.02 9.14 -20.16
N SER A 202 0.58 7.99 -20.49
CA SER A 202 1.11 7.06 -19.50
C SER A 202 2.59 6.75 -19.71
N LEU A 203 3.34 6.67 -18.61
CA LEU A 203 4.72 6.18 -18.60
C LEU A 203 4.81 4.88 -17.80
N ARG A 204 5.43 3.86 -18.36
CA ARG A 204 5.70 2.59 -17.68
C ARG A 204 6.90 2.75 -16.76
N LEU A 205 6.73 2.46 -15.49
CA LEU A 205 7.78 2.57 -14.45
C LEU A 205 8.42 1.21 -14.11
N ALA A 206 7.63 0.14 -14.19
CA ALA A 206 8.01 -1.26 -14.03
C ALA A 206 7.04 -2.15 -14.81
N ASP A 207 7.27 -3.47 -14.85
CA ASP A 207 6.38 -4.40 -15.57
C ASP A 207 4.92 -4.31 -15.13
N ASP A 208 4.70 -4.09 -13.84
CA ASP A 208 3.39 -4.04 -13.19
C ASP A 208 3.03 -2.63 -12.68
N LEU A 209 3.80 -1.60 -13.07
CA LEU A 209 3.58 -0.22 -12.63
C LEU A 209 3.57 0.75 -13.81
N VAL A 210 2.41 1.35 -14.03
CA VAL A 210 2.20 2.42 -15.04
C VAL A 210 1.72 3.68 -14.34
N TRP A 211 2.39 4.79 -14.59
CA TRP A 211 1.97 6.12 -14.15
C TRP A 211 1.17 6.80 -15.26
N ASN A 212 -0.12 7.03 -15.03
CA ASN A 212 -0.98 7.79 -15.93
C ASN A 212 -1.05 9.25 -15.47
N ALA A 213 -0.39 10.14 -16.17
CA ALA A 213 -0.26 11.54 -15.80
C ALA A 213 -1.57 12.36 -15.99
N ARG A 214 -2.48 11.94 -16.85
CA ARG A 214 -3.82 12.55 -16.95
C ARG A 214 -4.63 12.36 -15.67
N LYS A 215 -4.43 11.23 -14.95
CA LYS A 215 -5.11 10.92 -13.67
C LYS A 215 -4.35 11.46 -12.47
N VAL A 216 -3.04 11.26 -12.46
CA VAL A 216 -2.13 11.64 -11.38
C VAL A 216 -1.06 12.55 -11.97
N PRO A 217 -1.27 13.89 -11.98
CA PRO A 217 -0.53 14.80 -12.85
C PRO A 217 0.93 15.02 -12.44
N HIS A 218 1.27 14.82 -11.17
CA HIS A 218 2.57 15.22 -10.63
C HIS A 218 3.23 14.08 -9.88
N ALA A 219 4.57 14.05 -9.87
CA ALA A 219 5.35 13.03 -9.19
C ALA A 219 6.44 13.61 -8.30
N SER A 220 6.68 12.96 -7.17
CA SER A 220 7.79 13.22 -6.24
C SER A 220 8.80 12.09 -6.27
N ILE A 221 10.07 12.40 -6.52
CA ILE A 221 11.16 11.42 -6.54
C ILE A 221 12.21 11.84 -5.52
N ILE A 222 12.32 11.08 -4.44
CA ILE A 222 13.23 11.37 -3.34
C ILE A 222 14.27 10.27 -3.20
N GLY A 223 15.52 10.66 -2.99
CA GLY A 223 16.57 9.69 -2.74
C GLY A 223 17.91 10.37 -2.49
N ARG A 224 18.71 9.83 -1.62
CA ARG A 224 20.03 10.36 -1.29
C ARG A 224 20.99 10.24 -2.47
N THR A 225 22.11 10.95 -2.40
CA THR A 225 23.19 10.85 -3.40
C THR A 225 23.59 9.38 -3.61
N GLY A 226 23.75 8.99 -4.88
CA GLY A 226 24.10 7.61 -5.24
C GLY A 226 22.93 6.62 -5.26
N SER A 227 21.68 7.05 -5.02
CA SER A 227 20.50 6.15 -5.08
C SER A 227 19.99 5.83 -6.49
N GLY A 228 20.52 6.45 -7.54
CA GLY A 228 20.10 6.23 -8.92
C GLY A 228 19.08 7.23 -9.47
N LYS A 229 18.69 8.28 -8.72
CA LYS A 229 17.69 9.28 -9.14
C LYS A 229 17.90 9.83 -10.54
N THR A 230 19.05 10.42 -10.80
CA THR A 230 19.34 11.10 -12.07
C THR A 230 19.30 10.14 -13.27
N MET A 231 19.71 8.87 -13.10
CA MET A 231 19.55 7.86 -14.13
C MET A 231 18.10 7.50 -14.35
N PHE A 232 17.32 7.45 -13.29
CA PHE A 232 15.89 7.18 -13.39
C PHE A 232 15.14 8.37 -14.02
N THR A 233 15.37 9.60 -13.55
CA THR A 233 14.65 10.77 -14.02
C THR A 233 15.10 11.22 -15.43
N GLY A 234 16.38 11.48 -15.61
CA GLY A 234 16.94 11.93 -16.89
C GLY A 234 17.21 10.78 -17.87
N GLY A 235 17.79 9.67 -17.38
CA GLY A 235 18.15 8.54 -18.24
C GLY A 235 16.95 7.73 -18.72
N TYR A 236 15.95 7.56 -17.89
CA TYR A 236 14.76 6.77 -18.22
C TYR A 236 13.52 7.65 -18.45
N LEU A 237 12.97 8.32 -17.44
CA LEU A 237 11.66 8.97 -17.52
C LEU A 237 11.61 10.09 -18.57
N ALA A 238 12.58 11.01 -18.58
CA ALA A 238 12.61 12.11 -19.53
C ALA A 238 12.76 11.61 -20.97
N ASN A 239 13.59 10.60 -21.19
CA ASN A 239 13.74 9.99 -22.52
C ASN A 239 12.49 9.22 -22.95
N LEU A 240 11.87 8.47 -22.03
CA LEU A 240 10.64 7.74 -22.33
C LEU A 240 9.48 8.70 -22.63
N ALA A 241 9.33 9.78 -21.85
CA ALA A 241 8.34 10.83 -22.10
C ALA A 241 8.52 11.46 -23.48
N SER A 242 9.76 11.76 -23.88
CA SER A 242 10.06 12.27 -25.21
C SER A 242 9.70 11.26 -26.31
N LEU A 243 9.95 9.97 -26.12
CA LEU A 243 9.54 8.92 -27.06
C LEU A 243 8.02 8.72 -27.10
N GLN A 244 7.32 9.02 -25.99
CA GLN A 244 5.86 8.99 -25.88
C GLN A 244 5.21 10.19 -26.59
N GLY A 245 6.00 11.18 -27.05
CA GLY A 245 5.52 12.39 -27.72
C GLY A 245 5.26 13.57 -26.78
N TRP A 246 5.72 13.50 -25.54
CA TRP A 246 5.58 14.60 -24.57
C TRP A 246 6.63 15.69 -24.83
N GLU A 247 6.26 16.93 -24.56
CA GLU A 247 7.24 18.02 -24.46
C GLU A 247 7.98 17.89 -23.13
N VAL A 248 9.30 17.72 -23.20
CA VAL A 248 10.15 17.50 -22.02
C VAL A 248 10.98 18.73 -21.72
N ILE A 249 10.84 19.28 -20.53
CA ILE A 249 11.67 20.33 -19.97
C ILE A 249 12.41 19.74 -18.77
N TYR A 250 13.74 19.59 -18.89
CA TYR A 250 14.56 19.02 -17.83
C TYR A 250 15.47 20.06 -17.21
N SER A 251 15.11 20.57 -16.02
CA SER A 251 15.89 21.58 -15.30
C SER A 251 16.69 21.00 -14.16
N SER A 252 17.88 21.55 -13.93
CA SER A 252 18.67 21.27 -12.73
C SER A 252 19.58 22.46 -12.42
N ALA A 253 19.55 22.92 -11.17
CA ALA A 253 20.50 23.92 -10.69
C ALA A 253 21.95 23.40 -10.61
N LYS A 254 22.14 22.09 -10.77
CA LYS A 254 23.44 21.43 -10.98
C LYS A 254 23.45 20.80 -12.38
N PRO A 255 23.87 21.54 -13.43
CA PRO A 255 23.81 21.09 -14.82
C PRO A 255 24.50 19.75 -15.03
N ASP A 256 23.84 18.87 -15.77
CA ASP A 256 24.34 17.56 -16.13
C ASP A 256 24.15 17.29 -17.64
N ARG A 257 24.41 16.04 -18.07
CA ARG A 257 24.22 15.62 -19.46
C ARG A 257 22.76 15.68 -19.94
N PHE A 258 21.80 15.59 -19.02
CA PHE A 258 20.37 15.59 -19.36
C PHE A 258 19.83 17.00 -19.52
N THR A 259 20.29 17.97 -18.69
CA THR A 259 20.00 19.38 -18.89
C THR A 259 20.50 19.86 -20.28
N LYS A 260 21.69 19.41 -20.69
CA LYS A 260 22.20 19.67 -22.06
C LYS A 260 21.36 19.00 -23.12
N LYS A 261 20.97 17.73 -22.92
CA LYS A 261 20.20 16.97 -23.91
C LYS A 261 18.85 17.61 -24.23
N PHE A 262 18.16 18.10 -23.19
CA PHE A 262 16.83 18.71 -23.30
C PHE A 262 16.86 20.25 -23.35
N ASP A 263 18.04 20.86 -23.51
CA ASP A 263 18.25 22.31 -23.51
C ASP A 263 17.50 23.02 -22.35
N GLY A 264 17.58 22.41 -21.18
CA GLY A 264 16.81 22.82 -20.01
C GLY A 264 17.43 23.94 -19.20
N PRO A 265 16.63 24.71 -18.43
CA PRO A 265 17.10 25.80 -17.60
C PRO A 265 18.02 25.32 -16.48
N THR A 266 19.09 26.08 -16.22
CA THR A 266 20.16 25.70 -15.27
C THR A 266 20.41 26.72 -14.17
N THR A 267 19.90 27.96 -14.32
CA THR A 267 19.99 28.97 -13.25
C THR A 267 18.65 29.21 -12.59
N PRO A 268 18.61 29.71 -11.33
CA PRO A 268 17.36 30.00 -10.64
C PRO A 268 16.44 30.95 -11.43
N GLU A 269 17.01 31.93 -12.13
CA GLU A 269 16.29 32.86 -12.98
C GLU A 269 15.65 32.16 -14.16
N GLN A 270 16.41 31.34 -14.90
CA GLN A 270 15.91 30.58 -16.04
C GLN A 270 14.82 29.58 -15.65
N VAL A 271 15.00 28.88 -14.52
CA VAL A 271 14.00 27.93 -13.99
C VAL A 271 12.72 28.67 -13.62
N THR A 272 12.82 29.84 -12.99
CA THR A 272 11.66 30.66 -12.60
C THR A 272 10.93 31.18 -13.85
N ILE A 273 11.66 31.73 -14.82
CA ILE A 273 11.06 32.21 -16.08
C ILE A 273 10.36 31.07 -16.83
N LYS A 274 10.97 29.88 -16.89
CA LYS A 274 10.35 28.72 -17.53
C LYS A 274 9.06 28.29 -16.83
N ALA A 275 9.06 28.31 -15.49
CA ALA A 275 7.87 28.03 -14.70
C ALA A 275 6.73 29.03 -14.96
N GLU A 276 7.05 30.34 -15.08
CA GLU A 276 6.07 31.37 -15.42
C GLU A 276 5.55 31.19 -16.85
N GLN A 277 6.39 30.89 -17.83
CA GLN A 277 5.98 30.56 -19.20
C GLN A 277 5.02 29.36 -19.24
N LEU A 278 5.26 28.34 -18.41
CA LEU A 278 4.35 27.20 -18.30
C LEU A 278 3.00 27.59 -17.70
N VAL A 279 2.96 28.57 -16.78
CA VAL A 279 1.69 29.13 -16.28
C VAL A 279 0.93 29.84 -17.39
N GLU A 280 1.62 30.61 -18.27
CA GLU A 280 1.01 31.26 -19.41
C GLU A 280 0.44 30.21 -20.40
N ILE A 281 1.23 29.21 -20.78
CA ILE A 281 0.78 28.07 -21.63
C ILE A 281 -0.42 27.37 -21.03
N MET A 282 -0.40 27.14 -19.69
CA MET A 282 -1.52 26.53 -18.98
C MET A 282 -2.81 27.35 -19.15
N GLN A 283 -2.73 28.67 -19.01
CA GLN A 283 -3.89 29.56 -19.14
C GLN A 283 -4.43 29.59 -20.60
N GLU A 284 -3.54 29.61 -21.59
CA GLU A 284 -3.92 29.51 -22.99
C GLU A 284 -4.64 28.19 -23.29
N ARG A 285 -4.08 27.07 -22.81
CA ARG A 285 -4.70 25.75 -22.99
C ARG A 285 -6.06 25.63 -22.29
N LEU A 286 -6.21 26.15 -21.08
CA LEU A 286 -7.49 26.19 -20.38
C LEU A 286 -8.54 27.01 -21.14
N THR A 287 -8.15 28.13 -21.76
CA THR A 287 -9.04 28.91 -22.60
C THR A 287 -9.48 28.13 -23.83
N GLN A 288 -8.58 27.39 -24.48
CA GLN A 288 -8.92 26.51 -25.60
C GLN A 288 -9.86 25.37 -25.19
N ILE A 289 -9.57 24.70 -24.06
CA ILE A 289 -10.39 23.61 -23.52
C ILE A 289 -11.82 24.11 -23.24
N GLN A 290 -11.94 25.29 -22.64
CA GLN A 290 -13.24 25.92 -22.38
C GLN A 290 -13.96 26.29 -23.68
N ALA A 291 -13.25 26.82 -24.69
CA ALA A 291 -13.82 27.20 -25.99
C ALA A 291 -14.35 25.99 -26.77
N VAL A 292 -13.68 24.83 -26.65
CA VAL A 292 -14.12 23.57 -27.27
C VAL A 292 -15.23 22.91 -26.47
N GLY A 293 -15.33 23.17 -25.16
CA GLY A 293 -16.36 22.61 -24.27
C GLY A 293 -16.06 21.17 -23.83
N VAL A 294 -14.79 20.82 -23.67
CA VAL A 294 -14.34 19.53 -23.16
C VAL A 294 -13.81 19.64 -21.73
N ASP A 295 -13.60 18.50 -21.05
CA ASP A 295 -13.26 18.49 -19.63
C ASP A 295 -11.76 18.75 -19.38
N ASP A 296 -10.88 18.24 -20.24
CA ASP A 296 -9.42 18.43 -20.12
C ASP A 296 -8.68 18.32 -21.47
N TYR A 297 -7.38 18.55 -21.43
CA TYR A 297 -6.49 18.57 -22.60
C TYR A 297 -6.49 17.26 -23.40
N GLY A 298 -6.67 16.12 -22.75
CA GLY A 298 -6.61 14.80 -23.39
C GLY A 298 -7.77 14.54 -24.37
N ASP A 299 -8.78 15.41 -24.39
CA ASP A 299 -9.90 15.35 -25.31
C ASP A 299 -9.69 16.29 -26.53
N ILE A 300 -8.53 16.97 -26.62
CA ILE A 300 -8.18 17.85 -27.72
C ILE A 300 -7.03 17.24 -28.53
N GLU A 301 -7.28 16.90 -29.79
CA GLU A 301 -6.27 16.32 -30.66
C GLU A 301 -5.07 17.29 -30.85
N GLY A 302 -3.86 16.75 -30.66
CA GLY A 302 -2.60 17.50 -30.78
C GLY A 302 -2.20 18.32 -29.55
N MET A 303 -3.00 18.32 -28.49
CA MET A 303 -2.60 18.94 -27.21
C MET A 303 -1.82 17.92 -26.36
N ASN A 304 -0.53 17.78 -26.66
CA ASN A 304 0.34 16.79 -26.00
C ASN A 304 0.66 17.16 -24.55
N ASP A 305 1.08 16.14 -23.77
CA ASP A 305 1.57 16.33 -22.41
C ASP A 305 2.84 17.17 -22.40
N ILE A 306 2.98 18.07 -21.41
CA ILE A 306 4.20 18.81 -21.10
C ILE A 306 4.70 18.35 -19.73
N VAL A 307 5.92 17.90 -19.63
CA VAL A 307 6.51 17.49 -18.35
C VAL A 307 7.69 18.37 -17.99
N PHE A 308 7.63 18.95 -16.79
CA PHE A 308 8.67 19.77 -16.21
C PHE A 308 9.37 19.02 -15.09
N PHE A 309 10.57 18.52 -15.39
CA PHE A 309 11.48 17.95 -14.40
C PHE A 309 12.26 19.06 -13.72
N ILE A 310 12.25 19.05 -12.38
CA ILE A 310 13.04 19.94 -11.57
C ILE A 310 13.94 19.07 -10.71
N ASP A 311 15.17 18.85 -11.17
CA ASP A 311 16.16 18.03 -10.45
C ASP A 311 16.95 18.89 -9.46
N GLU A 312 17.35 18.28 -8.35
CA GLU A 312 18.08 18.90 -7.23
C GLU A 312 17.36 20.13 -6.65
N ILE A 313 16.05 20.03 -6.37
CA ILE A 313 15.23 21.12 -5.81
C ILE A 313 15.86 21.73 -4.56
N GLY A 314 16.46 20.90 -3.70
CA GLY A 314 17.13 21.40 -2.49
C GLY A 314 18.25 22.40 -2.80
N HIS A 315 19.03 22.16 -3.86
CA HIS A 315 20.05 23.09 -4.31
C HIS A 315 19.44 24.35 -4.92
N LEU A 316 18.41 24.19 -5.76
CA LEU A 316 17.66 25.31 -6.31
C LEU A 316 17.09 26.22 -5.22
N ASN A 317 16.47 25.64 -4.17
CA ASN A 317 15.92 26.39 -3.03
C ASN A 317 17.00 27.17 -2.28
N ALA A 318 18.19 26.59 -2.10
CA ALA A 318 19.32 27.26 -1.48
C ALA A 318 19.72 28.52 -2.28
N LEU A 319 19.87 28.40 -3.60
CA LEU A 319 20.18 29.53 -4.48
C LEU A 319 19.05 30.57 -4.52
N LEU A 320 17.78 30.15 -4.56
CA LEU A 320 16.63 31.05 -4.50
C LEU A 320 16.53 31.84 -3.19
N SER A 321 17.10 31.32 -2.10
CA SER A 321 17.05 31.96 -0.79
C SER A 321 17.82 33.31 -0.78
N ASP A 322 18.79 33.49 -1.67
CA ASP A 322 19.55 34.71 -1.81
C ASP A 322 18.74 35.83 -2.52
N ASN A 323 17.67 35.46 -3.27
CA ASN A 323 16.80 36.41 -3.97
C ASN A 323 15.34 36.18 -3.61
N LYS A 324 14.88 36.84 -2.55
CA LYS A 324 13.52 36.69 -2.02
C LYS A 324 12.41 36.95 -3.04
N LYS A 325 12.59 37.93 -3.94
CA LYS A 325 11.62 38.24 -4.99
C LYS A 325 11.51 37.10 -6.00
N LEU A 326 12.66 36.58 -6.44
CA LEU A 326 12.69 35.45 -7.37
C LEU A 326 12.08 34.20 -6.75
N LYS A 327 12.40 33.92 -5.49
CA LYS A 327 11.81 32.78 -4.74
C LYS A 327 10.29 32.86 -4.71
N ILE A 328 9.71 34.03 -4.39
CA ILE A 328 8.25 34.21 -4.36
C ILE A 328 7.65 33.97 -5.75
N ARG A 329 8.26 34.47 -6.82
CA ARG A 329 7.81 34.24 -8.19
C ARG A 329 7.80 32.74 -8.52
N PHE A 330 8.92 32.06 -8.28
CA PHE A 330 9.02 30.59 -8.47
C PHE A 330 7.95 29.83 -7.69
N GLU A 331 7.82 30.11 -6.39
CA GLU A 331 6.83 29.43 -5.54
C GLU A 331 5.39 29.65 -6.01
N ASN A 332 5.06 30.88 -6.50
CA ASN A 332 3.73 31.17 -7.02
C ASN A 332 3.46 30.43 -8.34
N ALA A 333 4.45 30.38 -9.25
CA ALA A 333 4.33 29.60 -10.47
C ALA A 333 4.14 28.09 -10.18
N MET A 334 4.93 27.52 -9.25
CA MET A 334 4.79 26.13 -8.83
C MET A 334 3.42 25.85 -8.20
N LYS A 335 2.89 26.75 -7.38
CA LYS A 335 1.54 26.63 -6.84
C LYS A 335 0.50 26.59 -7.96
N SER A 336 0.53 27.55 -8.89
CA SER A 336 -0.40 27.61 -10.00
C SER A 336 -0.38 26.32 -10.82
N LEU A 337 0.81 25.87 -11.24
CA LEU A 337 0.97 24.63 -12.01
C LEU A 337 0.50 23.40 -11.24
N SER A 338 0.80 23.29 -9.94
CA SER A 338 0.42 22.12 -9.15
C SER A 338 -1.08 22.02 -8.87
N PHE A 339 -1.82 23.15 -8.86
CA PHE A 339 -3.26 23.13 -8.63
C PHE A 339 -4.06 22.93 -9.93
N THR A 340 -3.57 23.44 -11.06
CA THR A 340 -4.39 23.55 -12.26
C THR A 340 -3.75 22.84 -13.48
N GLY A 341 -2.47 22.52 -13.42
CA GLY A 341 -1.70 21.92 -14.52
C GLY A 341 -2.31 20.63 -15.07
N ARG A 342 -2.98 19.84 -14.25
CA ARG A 342 -3.66 18.59 -14.65
C ARG A 342 -4.58 18.81 -15.85
N SER A 343 -5.50 19.75 -15.76
CA SER A 343 -6.50 19.99 -16.83
C SER A 343 -5.87 20.50 -18.13
N ALA A 344 -4.70 21.13 -18.04
CA ALA A 344 -3.95 21.65 -19.19
C ALA A 344 -2.85 20.69 -19.69
N GLY A 345 -2.69 19.50 -19.12
CA GLY A 345 -1.65 18.54 -19.50
C GLY A 345 -0.24 18.96 -19.14
N ILE A 346 -0.06 19.69 -18.04
CA ILE A 346 1.25 20.11 -17.55
C ILE A 346 1.58 19.36 -16.26
N HIS A 347 2.68 18.60 -16.30
CA HIS A 347 3.07 17.67 -15.25
C HIS A 347 4.38 18.12 -14.60
N LEU A 348 4.41 18.11 -13.26
CA LEU A 348 5.60 18.43 -12.48
C LEU A 348 6.23 17.14 -11.97
N ILE A 349 7.51 16.96 -12.19
CA ILE A 349 8.31 15.92 -11.55
C ILE A 349 9.38 16.59 -10.70
N GLY A 350 9.14 16.58 -9.39
CA GLY A 350 10.08 17.12 -8.40
C GLY A 350 11.07 16.06 -7.93
N VAL A 351 12.36 16.39 -8.01
CA VAL A 351 13.43 15.46 -7.60
C VAL A 351 14.30 16.12 -6.53
N SER A 352 14.51 15.41 -5.42
CA SER A 352 15.34 15.92 -4.33
C SER A 352 16.01 14.80 -3.52
N GLN A 353 16.95 15.20 -2.68
CA GLN A 353 17.58 14.28 -1.72
C GLN A 353 16.74 14.10 -0.46
N PHE A 354 15.92 15.09 -0.10
CA PHE A 354 15.10 15.11 1.11
C PHE A 354 13.69 15.63 0.80
N ALA A 355 12.70 15.17 1.57
CA ALA A 355 11.30 15.56 1.42
C ALA A 355 10.86 16.74 2.31
N THR A 356 11.79 17.35 3.07
CA THR A 356 11.50 18.49 3.95
C THR A 356 11.09 19.72 3.14
N ILE A 357 10.50 20.74 3.80
CA ILE A 357 10.06 21.98 3.12
C ILE A 357 11.25 22.74 2.55
N GLU A 358 12.37 22.73 3.24
CA GLU A 358 13.60 23.43 2.84
C GLU A 358 14.25 22.79 1.62
N ALA A 359 14.18 21.46 1.53
CA ALA A 359 14.84 20.69 0.48
C ALA A 359 13.91 20.25 -0.67
N PHE A 360 12.62 20.52 -0.54
CA PHE A 360 11.62 20.16 -1.56
C PHE A 360 10.67 21.34 -1.80
N PHE A 361 9.43 21.09 -2.15
CA PHE A 361 8.43 22.12 -2.39
C PHE A 361 7.69 22.54 -1.10
N PRO A 362 7.14 23.77 -1.05
CA PRO A 362 6.21 24.19 -0.01
C PRO A 362 5.03 23.21 0.14
N SER A 363 4.45 23.16 1.34
CA SER A 363 3.41 22.19 1.69
C SER A 363 2.22 22.15 0.72
N ALA A 364 1.83 23.31 0.15
CA ALA A 364 0.73 23.38 -0.81
C ALA A 364 1.05 22.65 -2.13
N VAL A 365 2.24 22.87 -2.71
CA VAL A 365 2.68 22.20 -3.93
C VAL A 365 2.90 20.71 -3.64
N ARG A 366 3.63 20.39 -2.57
CA ARG A 366 3.92 19.02 -2.16
C ARG A 366 2.64 18.21 -1.91
N GLY A 367 1.57 18.85 -1.38
CA GLY A 367 0.27 18.22 -1.19
C GLY A 367 -0.30 17.61 -2.46
N ASN A 368 -0.14 18.28 -3.61
CA ASN A 368 -0.62 17.83 -4.92
C ASN A 368 0.32 16.83 -5.61
N MET A 369 1.48 16.53 -5.03
CA MET A 369 2.49 15.62 -5.58
C MET A 369 2.60 14.30 -4.80
N LYS A 370 1.64 14.01 -3.92
CA LYS A 370 1.64 12.81 -3.04
C LYS A 370 1.05 11.57 -3.69
N ASP A 371 0.40 11.72 -4.82
CA ASP A 371 -0.32 10.64 -5.48
C ASP A 371 0.59 9.78 -6.38
N CYS A 372 1.78 10.28 -6.72
CA CYS A 372 2.87 9.52 -7.33
C CYS A 372 4.17 9.84 -6.58
N VAL A 373 4.59 8.94 -5.72
CA VAL A 373 5.79 9.09 -4.88
C VAL A 373 6.72 7.92 -5.08
N ILE A 374 7.98 8.22 -5.39
CA ILE A 374 9.06 7.24 -5.50
C ILE A 374 10.18 7.66 -4.55
N MET A 375 10.53 6.79 -3.62
CA MET A 375 11.60 7.02 -2.64
C MET A 375 12.66 5.95 -2.83
N LEU A 376 13.91 6.37 -3.07
CA LEU A 376 15.01 5.47 -3.41
C LEU A 376 16.05 5.37 -2.29
N GLY A 377 16.60 4.19 -2.09
CA GLY A 377 17.68 3.92 -1.16
C GLY A 377 17.35 4.28 0.29
N GLY A 378 18.27 4.95 0.98
CA GLY A 378 18.11 5.33 2.39
C GLY A 378 16.91 6.24 2.68
N SER A 379 16.44 7.03 1.71
CA SER A 379 15.22 7.85 1.87
C SER A 379 13.96 7.00 2.00
N ALA A 380 13.92 5.85 1.33
CA ALA A 380 12.82 4.88 1.46
C ALA A 380 12.74 4.27 2.88
N ASN A 381 13.84 4.20 3.61
CA ASN A 381 13.89 3.70 5.00
C ASN A 381 13.61 4.78 6.04
N SER A 382 13.62 6.06 5.65
CA SER A 382 13.42 7.15 6.60
C SER A 382 11.92 7.36 6.89
N GLY A 383 11.50 7.02 8.10
CA GLY A 383 10.14 7.30 8.57
C GLY A 383 9.81 8.80 8.58
N GLU A 384 10.79 9.65 8.83
CA GLU A 384 10.64 11.11 8.79
C GLU A 384 10.36 11.59 7.36
N GLU A 385 11.14 11.14 6.38
CA GLU A 385 10.93 11.47 4.97
C GLU A 385 9.56 10.99 4.49
N ARG A 386 9.16 9.78 4.88
CA ARG A 386 7.84 9.23 4.52
C ARG A 386 6.67 10.06 5.08
N LYS A 387 6.79 10.62 6.29
CA LYS A 387 5.73 11.49 6.87
C LYS A 387 5.36 12.66 5.97
N PHE A 388 6.30 13.18 5.20
CA PHE A 388 6.07 14.33 4.33
C PHE A 388 5.31 13.98 3.05
N LEU A 389 5.57 12.82 2.45
CA LEU A 389 5.05 12.45 1.13
C LEU A 389 4.03 11.32 1.17
N ILE A 390 4.21 10.33 2.04
CA ILE A 390 3.32 9.19 2.21
C ILE A 390 2.82 9.08 3.65
N PRO A 391 2.04 10.07 4.13
CA PRO A 391 1.54 10.10 5.50
C PRO A 391 0.71 8.82 5.78
N GLY A 392 0.87 8.28 6.98
CA GLY A 392 0.23 7.01 7.36
C GLY A 392 1.08 5.76 7.12
N TYR A 393 2.24 5.90 6.44
CA TYR A 393 3.17 4.80 6.19
C TYR A 393 4.58 5.08 6.73
N SER A 394 4.70 5.90 7.79
CA SER A 394 5.98 6.16 8.47
C SER A 394 6.65 4.87 8.96
N ASP A 395 5.86 3.89 9.38
CA ASP A 395 6.32 2.63 9.99
C ASP A 395 6.43 1.48 8.97
N PHE A 396 6.53 1.82 7.67
CA PHE A 396 6.80 0.83 6.63
C PHE A 396 8.09 0.06 6.94
N ALA A 397 8.12 -1.24 6.64
CA ALA A 397 9.24 -2.11 6.97
C ALA A 397 10.57 -1.57 6.39
N GLN A 398 11.62 -1.58 7.23
CA GLN A 398 12.96 -1.21 6.79
C GLN A 398 13.60 -2.37 6.01
N ARG A 399 14.31 -2.03 4.94
CA ARG A 399 15.00 -2.99 4.09
C ARG A 399 16.35 -2.42 3.64
N SER A 400 17.31 -3.29 3.34
CA SER A 400 18.49 -2.90 2.59
C SER A 400 18.13 -2.72 1.11
N TYR A 401 18.38 -1.54 0.58
CA TYR A 401 18.11 -1.21 -0.83
C TYR A 401 19.41 -1.14 -1.61
N SER A 402 19.46 -1.85 -2.73
CA SER A 402 20.51 -1.72 -3.71
C SER A 402 20.33 -0.47 -4.58
N LEU A 403 21.26 -0.21 -5.50
CA LEU A 403 21.17 0.92 -6.43
C LEU A 403 19.88 0.88 -7.25
N GLY A 404 19.11 1.95 -7.20
CA GLY A 404 17.84 2.09 -7.90
C GLY A 404 16.65 1.40 -7.22
N GLU A 405 16.84 0.79 -6.06
CA GLU A 405 15.74 0.18 -5.30
C GLU A 405 15.18 1.15 -4.25
N GLY A 406 13.93 0.94 -3.90
CA GLY A 406 13.23 1.74 -2.92
C GLY A 406 11.77 1.38 -2.76
N VAL A 407 10.93 2.40 -2.63
CA VAL A 407 9.48 2.28 -2.43
C VAL A 407 8.76 3.20 -3.42
N ALA A 408 7.68 2.72 -4.01
CA ALA A 408 6.78 3.53 -4.82
C ALA A 408 5.34 3.44 -4.30
N LEU A 409 4.61 4.56 -4.44
CA LEU A 409 3.17 4.67 -4.28
C LEU A 409 2.66 5.45 -5.49
N VAL A 410 1.72 4.89 -6.26
CA VAL A 410 1.14 5.55 -7.44
C VAL A 410 -0.37 5.28 -7.44
N LEU A 411 -1.16 6.30 -7.13
CA LEU A 411 -2.61 6.18 -7.13
C LEU A 411 -3.12 5.93 -8.55
N GLY A 412 -4.15 5.11 -8.66
CA GLY A 412 -4.74 4.77 -9.95
C GLY A 412 -3.94 3.78 -10.81
N ALA A 413 -2.76 3.36 -10.38
CA ALA A 413 -1.95 2.32 -11.05
C ALA A 413 -2.36 0.89 -10.66
N GLY A 414 -3.50 0.73 -9.99
CA GLY A 414 -4.01 -0.54 -9.48
C GLY A 414 -3.88 -0.67 -7.97
N LYS A 415 -4.68 -1.56 -7.38
CA LYS A 415 -4.81 -1.71 -5.91
C LYS A 415 -3.50 -1.95 -5.17
N LYS A 416 -2.53 -2.58 -5.81
CA LYS A 416 -1.20 -2.80 -5.25
C LYS A 416 -0.55 -1.45 -4.98
N TRP A 417 -0.47 -0.60 -5.98
CA TRP A 417 0.29 0.64 -5.96
C TRP A 417 -0.42 1.83 -5.28
N GLU A 418 -1.68 1.67 -4.88
CA GLU A 418 -2.38 2.63 -3.99
C GLU A 418 -1.79 2.68 -2.58
N LYS A 419 -0.85 1.81 -2.27
CA LYS A 419 -0.08 1.74 -1.03
C LYS A 419 1.40 1.62 -1.37
N PRO A 420 2.31 1.98 -0.45
CA PRO A 420 3.73 1.82 -0.70
C PRO A 420 4.09 0.35 -0.91
N HIS A 421 4.84 0.08 -1.96
CA HIS A 421 5.40 -1.23 -2.26
C HIS A 421 6.87 -1.12 -2.66
N TYR A 422 7.61 -2.19 -2.56
CA TYR A 422 8.98 -2.25 -3.05
C TYR A 422 9.00 -2.01 -4.55
N PHE A 423 9.96 -1.19 -4.96
CA PHE A 423 10.11 -0.72 -6.33
C PHE A 423 11.59 -0.71 -6.72
N ALA A 424 11.87 -1.06 -7.94
CA ALA A 424 13.20 -0.92 -8.52
C ALA A 424 13.12 -0.18 -9.84
N THR A 425 13.95 0.88 -9.98
CA THR A 425 14.08 1.65 -11.22
C THR A 425 14.64 0.78 -12.34
N PRO A 426 14.34 1.07 -13.61
CA PRO A 426 14.95 0.35 -14.73
C PRO A 426 16.47 0.27 -14.64
N PHE A 427 17.02 -0.88 -14.97
CA PHE A 427 18.45 -1.14 -14.99
C PHE A 427 18.97 -1.05 -16.42
N PHE A 428 20.00 -0.25 -16.62
CA PHE A 428 20.66 -0.11 -17.93
C PHE A 428 21.80 -1.12 -18.02
N GLU A 429 21.61 -2.12 -18.86
CA GLU A 429 22.65 -3.11 -19.17
C GLU A 429 23.62 -2.49 -20.18
N SER A 430 24.91 -2.41 -19.78
CA SER A 430 26.00 -1.85 -20.59
C SER A 430 26.44 -2.79 -21.69
#